data_987756749f4eddefa7d6bdc945c1a1dc
#
_entry.id   987756749f4eddefa7d6bdc945c1a1dc
#
_cell.length_a   1.000
_cell.length_b   1.000
_cell.length_c   1.000
_cell.angle_alpha   90.00
_cell.angle_beta   90.00
_cell.angle_gamma   90.00
#
_symmetry.space_group_name_H-M   'P 1'
#
loop_
_entity.id
_entity.type
_entity.pdbx_description
1 polymer ?
#
loop_
_entity_poly.entity_id
_entity_poly.type
_entity_poly.pdbx_seq_one_letter_code
_entity_poly.pdbx_strand_id
1 'polypeptide(L)'
;AIKHYAEIKERLAVTIDPITDDDDEIIDLDVGEGSLTVENEEETKSGKFYDPVKRRHHLVVLPKTSVGLERLFGLVSRGYTEGFYRFPRVDYKMLQEAADGGHLMVSTACLGGPMAYEIFKHLQQVGFDELTPNLLSEDSLRSKVQTGIGNVFDRLSAAVGKENVCLELQFNKLNAQHLVNRGIIEFAKNNGLTNQLVVTCDSHYAHPDHWKEREIYKKLGWLNYKDYDPAALPTSRDDLKCELYPKNAEQVWETYKNTTEQYDFYDDDFICEAIERTRDIAFEEIGDIHP
;
A
#
# COMPACT_ATOMS: atom_id res chain seq x y z
N ALA A 1 14.14 -3.22 -21.46
CA ALA A 1 13.68 -2.21 -20.49
C ALA A 1 13.62 -0.80 -21.11
N ILE A 2 14.73 -0.26 -21.64
CA ILE A 2 14.77 1.09 -22.25
C ILE A 2 13.81 1.20 -23.45
N LYS A 3 13.73 0.19 -24.29
CA LYS A 3 12.84 0.15 -25.45
C LYS A 3 11.36 0.14 -25.01
N HIS A 4 11.04 -0.63 -23.99
CA HIS A 4 9.70 -0.72 -23.43
C HIS A 4 9.29 0.60 -22.72
N TYR A 5 10.22 1.26 -22.03
CA TYR A 5 9.99 2.58 -21.45
C TYR A 5 9.62 3.63 -22.51
N ALA A 6 10.34 3.65 -23.63
CA ALA A 6 10.06 4.56 -24.74
C ALA A 6 8.67 4.31 -25.35
N GLU A 7 8.29 3.06 -25.56
CA GLU A 7 6.99 2.66 -26.09
C GLU A 7 5.82 3.05 -25.14
N ILE A 8 6.00 2.89 -23.82
CA ILE A 8 4.99 3.30 -22.84
C ILE A 8 4.87 4.82 -22.80
N LYS A 9 5.98 5.54 -22.86
CA LYS A 9 6.02 7.00 -22.89
C LYS A 9 5.28 7.56 -24.11
N GLU A 10 5.50 6.97 -25.28
CA GLU A 10 4.82 7.33 -26.53
C GLU A 10 3.31 7.03 -26.46
N ARG A 11 2.93 5.89 -25.87
CA ARG A 11 1.51 5.49 -25.71
C ARG A 11 0.73 6.38 -24.76
N LEU A 12 1.38 6.94 -23.73
CA LEU A 12 0.74 7.80 -22.74
C LEU A 12 0.60 9.24 -23.21
N ALA A 13 1.13 9.58 -24.40
CA ALA A 13 1.14 10.94 -24.98
C ALA A 13 1.62 12.01 -23.97
N VAL A 14 2.52 11.66 -23.09
CA VAL A 14 3.05 12.55 -22.05
C VAL A 14 4.30 13.22 -22.60
N THR A 15 4.22 14.50 -22.88
CA THR A 15 5.38 15.35 -23.13
C THR A 15 6.08 15.53 -21.78
N ILE A 16 7.19 14.85 -21.58
CA ILE A 16 8.03 14.99 -20.39
C ILE A 16 9.34 15.63 -20.84
N ASP A 17 9.70 16.74 -20.23
CA ASP A 17 10.99 17.37 -20.44
C ASP A 17 12.16 16.42 -20.11
N PRO A 18 13.32 16.56 -20.75
CA PRO A 18 14.44 15.68 -20.53
C PRO A 18 14.91 15.75 -19.08
N ILE A 19 14.78 14.63 -18.38
CA ILE A 19 15.17 14.46 -16.98
C ILE A 19 16.68 14.22 -16.95
N THR A 20 17.40 15.03 -16.21
CA THR A 20 18.81 14.80 -15.88
C THR A 20 18.94 13.61 -14.94
N ASP A 21 19.96 12.75 -15.16
CA ASP A 21 20.13 11.43 -14.55
C ASP A 21 20.49 11.44 -13.04
N ASP A 22 20.58 12.60 -12.38
CA ASP A 22 21.16 12.73 -11.04
C ASP A 22 20.17 12.59 -9.88
N ASP A 23 18.93 12.22 -10.15
CA ASP A 23 17.86 12.28 -9.15
C ASP A 23 17.35 10.91 -8.69
N ASP A 24 18.22 10.08 -8.15
CA ASP A 24 17.93 8.71 -7.69
C ASP A 24 17.52 8.60 -6.21
N GLU A 25 16.88 9.59 -5.64
CA GLU A 25 16.25 9.41 -4.32
C GLU A 25 15.03 8.50 -4.44
N ILE A 26 15.24 7.29 -3.98
CA ILE A 26 14.18 6.33 -3.70
C ILE A 26 13.35 6.92 -2.56
N ILE A 27 12.16 7.43 -2.86
CA ILE A 27 11.13 7.50 -1.85
C ILE A 27 10.63 6.07 -1.70
N ASP A 28 11.35 5.29 -0.93
CA ASP A 28 10.84 4.09 -0.34
C ASP A 28 9.81 4.57 0.69
N LEU A 29 8.52 4.48 0.34
CA LEU A 29 7.45 4.57 1.30
C LEU A 29 7.45 3.29 2.15
N ASP A 30 8.60 2.89 2.65
CA ASP A 30 8.70 2.14 3.88
C ASP A 30 8.31 3.13 4.98
N VAL A 31 7.00 3.21 5.24
CA VAL A 31 6.40 4.12 6.22
C VAL A 31 6.67 3.58 7.62
N GLY A 32 7.95 3.46 7.91
CA GLY A 32 8.48 3.43 9.25
C GLY A 32 8.91 4.84 9.57
N GLU A 33 8.09 5.57 10.28
CA GLU A 33 8.46 6.70 11.15
C GLU A 33 9.78 7.41 10.78
N GLY A 34 9.77 8.31 9.86
CA GLY A 34 10.91 9.16 9.61
C GLY A 34 10.83 9.83 8.26
N SER A 35 10.37 11.05 8.33
CA SER A 35 10.71 12.11 7.39
C SER A 35 10.17 12.01 5.97
N LEU A 36 8.89 12.35 5.81
CA LEU A 36 8.52 13.24 4.73
C LEU A 36 8.82 14.68 5.19
N THR A 37 10.08 15.00 5.44
CA THR A 37 10.50 16.39 5.56
C THR A 37 10.53 16.95 4.14
N VAL A 38 9.50 17.67 3.80
CA VAL A 38 9.52 18.60 2.67
C VAL A 38 10.33 19.80 3.13
N GLU A 39 11.65 19.80 2.91
CA GLU A 39 12.39 21.04 2.98
C GLU A 39 12.02 21.92 1.79
N ASN A 40 11.66 23.17 2.13
CA ASN A 40 11.42 24.27 1.23
C ASN A 40 12.70 24.59 0.44
N GLU A 41 12.84 24.08 -0.76
CA GLU A 41 13.60 24.71 -1.81
C GLU A 41 12.73 24.81 -3.04
N GLU A 42 12.50 26.05 -3.47
CA GLU A 42 11.78 26.47 -4.66
C GLU A 42 12.53 26.01 -5.92
N GLU A 43 12.42 24.71 -6.24
CA GLU A 43 12.68 24.23 -7.60
C GLU A 43 11.79 23.01 -7.87
N THR A 44 10.79 23.24 -8.68
CA THR A 44 10.00 22.30 -9.51
C THR A 44 10.26 20.80 -9.31
N LYS A 45 10.00 20.27 -8.11
CA LYS A 45 9.94 18.82 -7.82
C LYS A 45 8.67 18.14 -8.38
N SER A 46 7.86 18.85 -9.17
CA SER A 46 6.58 18.37 -9.69
C SER A 46 6.69 17.22 -10.68
N GLY A 47 7.82 17.07 -11.38
CA GLY A 47 7.98 16.07 -12.43
C GLY A 47 8.17 14.64 -11.93
N LYS A 48 8.87 14.43 -10.82
CA LYS A 48 9.22 13.07 -10.32
C LYS A 48 8.05 12.29 -9.78
N PHE A 49 7.16 12.95 -9.09
CA PHE A 49 6.02 12.31 -8.43
C PHE A 49 4.96 11.82 -9.43
N TYR A 50 4.97 12.34 -10.65
CA TYR A 50 3.94 12.10 -11.67
C TYR A 50 4.36 11.19 -12.82
N ASP A 51 5.61 10.70 -12.85
CA ASP A 51 5.99 9.74 -13.89
C ASP A 51 5.39 8.35 -13.58
N PRO A 52 4.29 7.95 -14.25
CA PRO A 52 3.61 6.69 -13.97
C PRO A 52 4.49 5.47 -14.29
N VAL A 53 5.54 5.66 -15.08
CA VAL A 53 6.47 4.59 -15.45
C VAL A 53 7.53 4.36 -14.38
N LYS A 54 7.93 5.40 -13.65
CA LYS A 54 8.90 5.28 -12.55
C LYS A 54 8.25 4.80 -11.26
N ARG A 55 6.94 4.97 -11.13
CA ARG A 55 6.23 4.67 -9.91
C ARG A 55 6.05 3.18 -9.68
N ARG A 56 6.18 2.79 -8.43
CA ARG A 56 5.88 1.45 -7.93
C ARG A 56 4.86 1.56 -6.80
N HIS A 57 4.02 0.55 -6.69
CA HIS A 57 3.09 0.40 -5.58
C HIS A 57 3.26 -0.97 -4.98
N HIS A 58 3.07 -1.07 -3.69
CA HIS A 58 2.96 -2.37 -3.04
C HIS A 58 1.63 -3.01 -3.44
N LEU A 59 1.65 -4.31 -3.68
CA LEU A 59 0.46 -5.13 -3.90
C LEU A 59 0.74 -6.51 -3.33
N VAL A 60 -0.17 -7.00 -2.51
CA VAL A 60 -0.09 -8.39 -2.03
C VAL A 60 -0.78 -9.27 -3.07
N VAL A 61 -0.13 -10.34 -3.47
CA VAL A 61 -0.68 -11.34 -4.40
C VAL A 61 -0.62 -12.71 -3.73
N LEU A 62 -1.76 -13.36 -3.59
CA LEU A 62 -1.88 -14.68 -2.98
C LEU A 62 -2.33 -15.70 -4.02
N PRO A 63 -1.67 -16.87 -4.11
CA PRO A 63 -2.17 -17.97 -4.93
C PRO A 63 -3.34 -18.64 -4.22
N LYS A 64 -4.39 -18.97 -4.95
CA LYS A 64 -5.55 -19.73 -4.44
C LYS A 64 -5.41 -21.24 -4.65
N THR A 65 -4.53 -21.66 -5.54
CA THR A 65 -4.32 -23.05 -5.95
C THR A 65 -2.84 -23.31 -6.25
N SER A 66 -2.45 -24.59 -6.38
CA SER A 66 -1.09 -24.94 -6.80
C SER A 66 -0.74 -24.39 -8.19
N VAL A 67 -1.70 -24.33 -9.12
CA VAL A 67 -1.52 -23.66 -10.41
C VAL A 67 -1.27 -22.16 -10.24
N GLY A 68 -1.99 -21.54 -9.28
CA GLY A 68 -1.76 -20.13 -8.91
C GLY A 68 -0.36 -19.90 -8.38
N LEU A 69 0.18 -20.80 -7.57
CA LEU A 69 1.55 -20.70 -7.05
C LEU A 69 2.59 -20.76 -8.19
N GLU A 70 2.43 -21.70 -9.13
CA GLU A 70 3.30 -21.79 -10.31
C GLU A 70 3.25 -20.50 -11.14
N ARG A 71 2.05 -19.96 -11.38
CA ARG A 71 1.85 -18.71 -12.11
C ARG A 71 2.43 -17.50 -11.36
N LEU A 72 2.34 -17.48 -10.04
CA LEU A 72 2.95 -16.43 -9.22
C LEU A 72 4.47 -16.45 -9.33
N PHE A 73 5.13 -17.63 -9.31
CA PHE A 73 6.57 -17.72 -9.58
C PHE A 73 6.92 -17.22 -10.99
N GLY A 74 6.11 -17.56 -12.00
CA GLY A 74 6.25 -17.03 -13.34
C GLY A 74 6.11 -15.50 -13.39
N LEU A 75 5.13 -14.94 -12.68
CA LEU A 75 4.89 -13.50 -12.61
C LEU A 75 6.07 -12.75 -11.98
N VAL A 76 6.61 -13.28 -10.86
CA VAL A 76 7.79 -12.72 -10.20
C VAL A 76 9.00 -12.76 -11.17
N SER A 77 9.22 -13.88 -11.83
CA SER A 77 10.31 -14.05 -12.81
C SER A 77 10.20 -13.04 -13.95
N ARG A 78 8.99 -12.83 -14.48
CA ARG A 78 8.73 -11.83 -15.52
C ARG A 78 8.96 -10.40 -15.02
N GLY A 79 8.64 -10.10 -13.76
CA GLY A 79 8.98 -8.82 -13.14
C GLY A 79 10.47 -8.50 -13.24
N TYR A 80 11.35 -9.53 -13.12
CA TYR A 80 12.80 -9.37 -13.27
C TYR A 80 13.26 -9.35 -14.73
N THR A 81 12.66 -10.13 -15.61
CA THR A 81 13.14 -10.29 -17.00
C THR A 81 12.52 -9.30 -17.98
N GLU A 82 11.24 -8.96 -17.80
CA GLU A 82 10.48 -8.12 -18.71
C GLU A 82 10.18 -6.72 -18.08
N GLY A 83 9.90 -6.68 -16.77
CA GLY A 83 9.47 -5.48 -16.05
C GLY A 83 10.59 -4.73 -15.34
N PHE A 84 11.85 -5.15 -15.45
CA PHE A 84 12.94 -4.56 -14.70
C PHE A 84 13.31 -3.16 -15.24
N TYR A 85 13.14 -2.17 -14.37
CA TYR A 85 13.68 -0.84 -14.54
C TYR A 85 14.17 -0.35 -13.17
N ARG A 86 15.48 -0.45 -12.89
CA ARG A 86 16.14 -0.30 -11.57
C ARG A 86 15.70 -1.35 -10.54
N PHE A 87 14.41 -1.65 -10.50
CA PHE A 87 13.78 -2.66 -9.66
C PHE A 87 12.84 -3.52 -10.50
N PRO A 88 12.59 -4.78 -10.10
CA PRO A 88 11.58 -5.60 -10.75
C PRO A 88 10.18 -4.99 -10.55
N ARG A 89 9.35 -5.08 -11.58
CA ARG A 89 7.98 -4.55 -11.60
C ARG A 89 7.05 -5.50 -12.33
N VAL A 90 5.81 -5.48 -11.88
CA VAL A 90 4.70 -6.17 -12.52
C VAL A 90 3.66 -5.12 -12.89
N ASP A 91 3.14 -5.15 -14.10
CA ASP A 91 2.01 -4.33 -14.52
C ASP A 91 0.68 -5.09 -14.44
N TYR A 92 -0.44 -4.39 -14.62
CA TYR A 92 -1.77 -5.00 -14.57
C TYR A 92 -1.99 -6.07 -15.64
N LYS A 93 -1.35 -5.95 -16.80
CA LYS A 93 -1.46 -6.94 -17.88
C LYS A 93 -0.74 -8.23 -17.50
N MET A 94 0.47 -8.13 -16.96
CA MET A 94 1.22 -9.29 -16.47
C MET A 94 0.46 -9.99 -15.33
N LEU A 95 -0.15 -9.23 -14.43
CA LEU A 95 -0.99 -9.76 -13.36
C LEU A 95 -2.22 -10.47 -13.92
N GLN A 96 -2.92 -9.87 -14.90
CA GLN A 96 -4.09 -10.46 -15.57
C GLN A 96 -3.74 -11.78 -16.26
N GLU A 97 -2.64 -11.82 -17.00
CA GLU A 97 -2.18 -13.03 -17.67
C GLU A 97 -1.82 -14.15 -16.67
N ALA A 98 -1.25 -13.79 -15.52
CA ALA A 98 -0.95 -14.75 -14.46
C ALA A 98 -2.19 -15.23 -13.72
N ALA A 99 -3.18 -14.35 -13.50
CA ALA A 99 -4.39 -14.64 -12.75
C ALA A 99 -5.46 -15.41 -13.56
N ASP A 100 -5.28 -15.54 -14.87
CA ASP A 100 -6.23 -16.21 -15.79
C ASP A 100 -6.80 -17.50 -15.17
N GLY A 101 -8.14 -17.60 -15.12
CA GLY A 101 -8.86 -18.69 -14.47
C GLY A 101 -9.08 -18.55 -12.96
N GLY A 102 -8.84 -17.35 -12.36
CA GLY A 102 -9.16 -17.09 -10.95
C GLY A 102 -8.23 -17.76 -9.94
N HIS A 103 -7.01 -18.07 -10.35
CA HIS A 103 -6.03 -18.76 -9.52
C HIS A 103 -5.25 -17.85 -8.54
N LEU A 104 -5.39 -16.53 -8.70
CA LEU A 104 -4.76 -15.52 -7.85
C LEU A 104 -5.81 -14.61 -7.22
N MET A 105 -5.52 -14.11 -6.05
CA MET A 105 -6.22 -13.00 -5.42
C MET A 105 -5.22 -11.93 -5.02
N VAL A 106 -5.69 -10.69 -4.80
CA VAL A 106 -4.86 -9.55 -4.44
C VAL A 106 -5.42 -8.81 -3.24
N SER A 107 -4.52 -8.21 -2.45
CA SER A 107 -4.89 -7.20 -1.47
C SER A 107 -4.21 -5.88 -1.79
N THR A 108 -4.91 -4.77 -1.48
CA THR A 108 -4.50 -3.41 -1.86
C THR A 108 -3.30 -2.87 -1.09
N ALA A 109 -2.76 -3.67 -0.20
CA ALA A 109 -1.57 -3.43 0.59
C ALA A 109 -1.66 -2.21 1.54
N CYS A 110 -0.50 -1.72 2.00
CA CYS A 110 -0.33 -0.70 3.03
C CYS A 110 -0.38 0.73 2.46
N LEU A 111 0.16 1.71 3.19
CA LEU A 111 0.31 3.10 2.74
C LEU A 111 1.12 3.25 1.44
N GLY A 112 1.95 2.26 1.10
CA GLY A 112 2.64 2.16 -0.20
C GLY A 112 1.78 1.59 -1.33
N GLY A 113 0.53 1.22 -1.05
CA GLY A 113 -0.37 0.61 -2.01
C GLY A 113 -0.97 1.58 -3.03
N PRO A 114 -1.57 1.04 -4.12
CA PRO A 114 -2.10 1.86 -5.19
C PRO A 114 -3.31 2.71 -4.76
N MET A 115 -4.13 2.26 -3.81
CA MET A 115 -5.27 3.04 -3.32
C MET A 115 -4.83 4.19 -2.41
N ALA A 116 -3.86 3.97 -1.54
CA ALA A 116 -3.27 5.01 -0.71
C ALA A 116 -2.67 6.12 -1.58
N TYR A 117 -2.01 5.74 -2.68
CA TYR A 117 -1.50 6.69 -3.65
C TYR A 117 -2.60 7.60 -4.24
N GLU A 118 -3.77 7.06 -4.57
CA GLU A 118 -4.88 7.85 -5.12
C GLU A 118 -5.37 8.95 -4.15
N ILE A 119 -5.13 8.77 -2.86
CA ILE A 119 -5.40 9.77 -1.82
C ILE A 119 -4.25 10.79 -1.75
N PHE A 120 -3.02 10.31 -1.56
CA PHE A 120 -1.87 11.18 -1.32
C PHE A 120 -1.49 12.07 -2.49
N LYS A 121 -1.72 11.62 -3.74
CA LYS A 121 -1.43 12.44 -4.93
C LYS A 121 -2.15 13.79 -4.96
N HIS A 122 -3.25 13.92 -4.24
CA HIS A 122 -4.00 15.18 -4.12
C HIS A 122 -3.59 16.01 -2.91
N LEU A 123 -2.73 15.48 -2.03
CA LEU A 123 -2.36 16.06 -0.74
C LEU A 123 -0.86 16.37 -0.61
N GLN A 124 -0.15 16.47 -1.71
CA GLN A 124 1.32 16.62 -1.74
C GLN A 124 1.84 17.89 -1.05
N GLN A 125 0.99 18.92 -0.91
CA GLN A 125 1.35 20.15 -0.22
C GLN A 125 1.03 20.10 1.28
N VAL A 126 0.44 18.99 1.76
CA VAL A 126 0.07 18.78 3.16
C VAL A 126 1.20 18.02 3.84
N GLY A 127 1.67 18.53 4.97
CA GLY A 127 2.67 17.84 5.79
C GLY A 127 2.17 16.47 6.25
N PHE A 128 3.07 15.49 6.38
CA PHE A 128 2.67 14.11 6.72
C PHE A 128 1.88 14.03 8.03
N ASP A 129 2.27 14.79 9.05
CA ASP A 129 1.59 14.84 10.35
C ASP A 129 0.21 15.54 10.28
N GLU A 130 -0.04 16.29 9.21
CA GLU A 130 -1.33 16.96 8.95
C GLU A 130 -2.29 16.11 8.12
N LEU A 131 -1.85 14.94 7.63
CA LEU A 131 -2.67 14.00 6.87
C LEU A 131 -3.68 13.31 7.78
N THR A 132 -4.81 13.97 8.03
CA THR A 132 -5.88 13.46 8.89
C THR A 132 -7.10 13.01 8.10
N PRO A 133 -7.93 12.09 8.62
CA PRO A 133 -9.17 11.67 7.97
C PRO A 133 -10.12 12.84 7.65
N ASN A 134 -10.08 13.92 8.42
CA ASN A 134 -10.94 15.10 8.22
C ASN A 134 -10.73 15.79 6.88
N LEU A 135 -9.59 15.61 6.22
CA LEU A 135 -9.35 16.14 4.87
C LEU A 135 -10.38 15.62 3.85
N LEU A 136 -10.89 14.39 4.03
CA LEU A 136 -11.95 13.84 3.17
C LEU A 136 -13.35 14.37 3.49
N SER A 137 -13.49 15.31 4.41
CA SER A 137 -14.76 16.01 4.62
C SER A 137 -15.01 17.07 3.53
N GLU A 138 -13.99 17.47 2.77
CA GLU A 138 -14.14 18.30 1.58
C GLU A 138 -14.68 17.48 0.41
N ASP A 139 -15.85 17.82 -0.09
CA ASP A 139 -16.56 17.07 -1.15
C ASP A 139 -15.77 16.95 -2.45
N SER A 140 -15.05 18.01 -2.84
CA SER A 140 -14.23 18.02 -4.07
C SER A 140 -13.08 17.02 -3.97
N LEU A 141 -12.34 17.02 -2.87
CA LEU A 141 -11.25 16.08 -2.62
C LEU A 141 -11.78 14.64 -2.51
N ARG A 142 -12.85 14.44 -1.70
CA ARG A 142 -13.49 13.14 -1.54
C ARG A 142 -13.91 12.55 -2.87
N SER A 143 -14.55 13.32 -3.74
CA SER A 143 -14.97 12.85 -5.06
C SER A 143 -13.79 12.40 -5.94
N LYS A 144 -12.69 13.18 -5.95
CA LYS A 144 -11.48 12.81 -6.70
C LYS A 144 -10.86 11.52 -6.16
N VAL A 145 -10.77 11.40 -4.85
CA VAL A 145 -10.25 10.20 -4.17
C VAL A 145 -11.11 8.98 -4.47
N GLN A 146 -12.43 9.07 -4.35
CA GLN A 146 -13.35 7.98 -4.65
C GLN A 146 -13.24 7.53 -6.11
N THR A 147 -13.14 8.47 -7.04
CA THR A 147 -12.91 8.15 -8.47
C THR A 147 -11.58 7.43 -8.68
N GLY A 148 -10.51 7.90 -8.03
CA GLY A 148 -9.19 7.29 -8.13
C GLY A 148 -9.16 5.87 -7.57
N ILE A 149 -9.70 5.66 -6.38
CA ILE A 149 -9.84 4.33 -5.75
C ILE A 149 -10.67 3.40 -6.65
N GLY A 150 -11.80 3.89 -7.22
CA GLY A 150 -12.62 3.14 -8.16
C GLY A 150 -11.84 2.67 -9.39
N ASN A 151 -11.04 3.56 -9.99
CA ASN A 151 -10.21 3.20 -11.14
C ASN A 151 -9.15 2.12 -10.81
N VAL A 152 -8.58 2.16 -9.62
CA VAL A 152 -7.65 1.10 -9.15
C VAL A 152 -8.40 -0.21 -8.96
N PHE A 153 -9.55 -0.16 -8.27
CA PHE A 153 -10.38 -1.34 -8.03
C PHE A 153 -10.81 -2.01 -9.33
N ASP A 154 -11.25 -1.22 -10.33
CA ASP A 154 -11.67 -1.73 -11.64
C ASP A 154 -10.51 -2.42 -12.38
N ARG A 155 -9.30 -1.85 -12.33
CA ARG A 155 -8.11 -2.47 -12.94
C ARG A 155 -7.70 -3.76 -12.25
N LEU A 156 -7.75 -3.80 -10.93
CA LEU A 156 -7.48 -5.03 -10.17
C LEU A 156 -8.55 -6.07 -10.44
N SER A 157 -9.83 -5.67 -10.45
CA SER A 157 -10.96 -6.54 -10.75
C SER A 157 -10.88 -7.11 -12.16
N ALA A 158 -10.46 -6.32 -13.13
CA ALA A 158 -10.23 -6.79 -14.50
C ALA A 158 -9.07 -7.78 -14.60
N ALA A 159 -8.10 -7.67 -13.71
CA ALA A 159 -6.93 -8.56 -13.68
C ALA A 159 -7.22 -9.90 -12.99
N VAL A 160 -7.85 -9.89 -11.82
CA VAL A 160 -7.99 -11.10 -10.99
C VAL A 160 -9.44 -11.59 -10.78
N GLY A 161 -10.42 -10.84 -11.25
CA GLY A 161 -11.83 -11.02 -10.88
C GLY A 161 -12.21 -10.17 -9.67
N LYS A 162 -13.42 -9.60 -9.70
CA LYS A 162 -13.90 -8.66 -8.66
C LYS A 162 -13.89 -9.30 -7.27
N GLU A 163 -14.29 -10.55 -7.17
CA GLU A 163 -14.36 -11.35 -5.95
C GLU A 163 -12.98 -11.67 -5.34
N ASN A 164 -11.92 -11.53 -6.12
CA ASN A 164 -10.55 -11.82 -5.71
C ASN A 164 -9.75 -10.55 -5.34
N VAL A 165 -10.42 -9.40 -5.18
CA VAL A 165 -9.80 -8.16 -4.71
C VAL A 165 -10.17 -7.93 -3.25
N CYS A 166 -9.18 -7.90 -2.36
CA CYS A 166 -9.33 -7.53 -0.97
C CYS A 166 -8.96 -6.05 -0.76
N LEU A 167 -9.83 -5.32 -0.06
CA LEU A 167 -9.65 -3.93 0.32
C LEU A 167 -9.02 -3.89 1.72
N GLU A 168 -7.74 -3.57 1.79
CA GLU A 168 -6.95 -3.73 3.00
C GLU A 168 -7.07 -2.54 3.93
N LEU A 169 -7.31 -2.82 5.19
CA LEU A 169 -7.29 -1.88 6.31
C LEU A 169 -6.18 -2.28 7.28
N GLN A 170 -5.56 -1.30 7.89
CA GLN A 170 -4.54 -1.49 8.91
C GLN A 170 -4.79 -0.55 10.08
N PHE A 171 -4.41 -0.97 11.29
CA PHE A 171 -4.58 -0.17 12.49
C PHE A 171 -3.23 0.12 13.14
N ASN A 172 -2.91 1.40 13.24
CA ASN A 172 -1.73 1.94 13.88
C ASN A 172 -2.01 3.38 14.36
N LYS A 173 -1.03 4.05 14.95
CA LYS A 173 -1.19 5.40 15.51
C LYS A 173 -0.95 6.53 14.49
N LEU A 174 -0.88 6.22 13.17
CA LEU A 174 -0.66 7.21 12.12
C LEU A 174 -1.99 7.77 11.60
N ASN A 175 -2.18 9.08 11.65
CA ASN A 175 -3.34 9.74 11.06
C ASN A 175 -3.47 9.46 9.55
N ALA A 176 -2.35 9.39 8.84
CA ALA A 176 -2.32 9.05 7.42
C ALA A 176 -2.92 7.66 7.12
N GLN A 177 -2.72 6.68 8.02
CA GLN A 177 -3.35 5.37 7.90
C GLN A 177 -4.87 5.47 8.02
N HIS A 178 -5.36 6.22 8.99
CA HIS A 178 -6.79 6.41 9.20
C HIS A 178 -7.44 7.22 8.06
N LEU A 179 -6.69 8.13 7.43
CA LEU A 179 -7.11 8.83 6.21
C LEU A 179 -7.31 7.84 5.06
N VAL A 180 -6.37 6.92 4.86
CA VAL A 180 -6.47 5.86 3.83
C VAL A 180 -7.62 4.92 4.16
N ASN A 181 -7.73 4.46 5.40
CA ASN A 181 -8.82 3.61 5.85
C ASN A 181 -10.19 4.27 5.58
N ARG A 182 -10.34 5.57 5.89
CA ARG A 182 -11.59 6.31 5.60
C ARG A 182 -11.93 6.28 4.11
N GLY A 183 -10.96 6.58 3.25
CA GLY A 183 -11.18 6.55 1.80
C GLY A 183 -11.63 5.18 1.28
N ILE A 184 -10.99 4.11 1.76
CA ILE A 184 -11.33 2.72 1.39
C ILE A 184 -12.70 2.30 1.95
N ILE A 185 -13.00 2.61 3.21
CA ILE A 185 -14.28 2.28 3.86
C ILE A 185 -15.44 3.00 3.16
N GLU A 186 -15.31 4.30 2.87
CA GLU A 186 -16.32 5.05 2.15
C GLU A 186 -16.54 4.46 0.74
N PHE A 187 -15.47 4.08 0.05
CA PHE A 187 -15.58 3.42 -1.24
C PHE A 187 -16.29 2.07 -1.12
N ALA A 188 -15.92 1.24 -0.18
CA ALA A 188 -16.52 -0.08 0.04
C ALA A 188 -18.03 0.04 0.37
N LYS A 189 -18.41 0.94 1.26
CA LYS A 189 -19.81 1.20 1.62
C LYS A 189 -20.64 1.66 0.42
N ASN A 190 -20.12 2.63 -0.35
CA ASN A 190 -20.83 3.20 -1.49
C ASN A 190 -21.03 2.22 -2.65
N ASN A 191 -20.19 1.17 -2.74
CA ASN A 191 -20.22 0.19 -3.82
C ASN A 191 -20.67 -1.21 -3.39
N GLY A 192 -21.12 -1.39 -2.14
CA GLY A 192 -21.57 -2.69 -1.60
C GLY A 192 -20.45 -3.72 -1.53
N LEU A 193 -19.23 -3.30 -1.16
CA LEU A 193 -18.01 -4.10 -1.12
C LEU A 193 -17.47 -4.30 0.31
N THR A 194 -18.28 -4.09 1.33
CA THR A 194 -17.84 -4.23 2.72
C THR A 194 -17.36 -5.64 3.05
N ASN A 195 -17.92 -6.66 2.38
CA ASN A 195 -17.47 -8.04 2.49
C ASN A 195 -16.10 -8.32 1.84
N GLN A 196 -15.51 -7.36 1.13
CA GLN A 196 -14.15 -7.44 0.59
C GLN A 196 -13.11 -6.71 1.46
N LEU A 197 -13.55 -6.05 2.54
CA LEU A 197 -12.64 -5.48 3.51
C LEU A 197 -11.87 -6.60 4.22
N VAL A 198 -10.58 -6.38 4.45
CA VAL A 198 -9.70 -7.28 5.19
C VAL A 198 -8.78 -6.47 6.08
N VAL A 199 -8.54 -6.93 7.31
CA VAL A 199 -7.59 -6.27 8.22
C VAL A 199 -6.30 -7.05 8.24
N THR A 200 -5.17 -6.37 8.04
CA THR A 200 -3.83 -6.96 8.11
C THR A 200 -2.94 -6.23 9.10
N CYS A 201 -1.80 -6.82 9.41
CA CYS A 201 -0.84 -6.28 10.38
C CYS A 201 0.40 -5.66 9.73
N ASP A 202 0.55 -5.77 8.41
CA ASP A 202 1.76 -5.32 7.68
C ASP A 202 3.06 -5.77 8.37
N SER A 203 3.16 -7.07 8.64
CA SER A 203 4.15 -7.64 9.56
C SER A 203 5.57 -7.54 9.00
N HIS A 204 6.47 -6.90 9.74
CA HIS A 204 7.87 -6.70 9.40
C HIS A 204 8.84 -7.41 10.34
N TYR A 205 8.34 -7.93 11.45
CA TYR A 205 9.09 -8.73 12.42
C TYR A 205 8.17 -9.75 13.09
N ALA A 206 8.72 -10.84 13.60
CA ALA A 206 7.94 -12.02 13.98
C ALA A 206 7.31 -11.97 15.38
N HIS A 207 7.89 -11.21 16.32
CA HIS A 207 7.46 -11.14 17.71
C HIS A 207 7.43 -9.71 18.22
N PRO A 208 6.46 -9.30 19.06
CA PRO A 208 6.37 -7.92 19.56
C PRO A 208 7.66 -7.37 20.17
N ASP A 209 8.49 -8.21 20.78
CA ASP A 209 9.75 -7.77 21.37
C ASP A 209 10.88 -7.50 20.36
N HIS A 210 10.71 -7.93 19.10
CA HIS A 210 11.70 -7.72 18.03
C HIS A 210 11.64 -6.32 17.40
N TRP A 211 10.84 -5.42 17.94
CA TRP A 211 10.78 -4.04 17.44
C TRP A 211 12.12 -3.33 17.51
N LYS A 212 12.96 -3.65 18.52
CA LYS A 212 14.29 -3.05 18.70
C LYS A 212 15.23 -3.42 17.55
N GLU A 213 15.24 -4.69 17.17
CA GLU A 213 16.04 -5.20 16.07
C GLU A 213 15.62 -4.54 14.76
N ARG A 214 14.30 -4.34 14.55
CA ARG A 214 13.79 -3.61 13.40
C ARG A 214 14.25 -2.15 13.39
N GLU A 215 14.19 -1.46 14.54
CA GLU A 215 14.67 -0.07 14.63
C GLU A 215 16.17 0.04 14.35
N ILE A 216 16.96 -0.92 14.81
CA ILE A 216 18.39 -1.01 14.48
C ILE A 216 18.58 -1.21 12.97
N TYR A 217 17.82 -2.11 12.37
CA TYR A 217 17.87 -2.37 10.92
C TYR A 217 17.52 -1.12 10.10
N LYS A 218 16.45 -0.43 10.45
CA LYS A 218 16.06 0.85 9.83
C LYS A 218 17.20 1.88 9.96
N LYS A 219 17.78 1.97 11.14
CA LYS A 219 18.91 2.86 11.40
C LYS A 219 20.08 2.60 10.46
N LEU A 220 20.41 1.34 10.19
CA LEU A 220 21.48 0.98 9.26
C LEU A 220 21.15 1.44 7.83
N GLY A 221 19.90 1.35 7.41
CA GLY A 221 19.43 1.86 6.11
C GLY A 221 19.51 3.39 6.01
N TRP A 222 19.32 4.10 7.11
CA TRP A 222 19.24 5.58 7.14
C TRP A 222 20.56 6.28 7.45
N LEU A 223 21.62 5.56 7.81
CA LEU A 223 22.93 6.15 8.08
C LEU A 223 23.49 7.04 6.95
N ASN A 224 22.99 6.85 5.73
CA ASN A 224 23.37 7.64 4.56
C ASN A 224 22.46 8.85 4.29
N TYR A 225 21.38 9.04 5.05
CA TYR A 225 20.50 10.19 4.90
C TYR A 225 20.99 11.35 5.77
N LYS A 226 21.07 12.55 5.15
CA LYS A 226 21.62 13.75 5.80
C LYS A 226 20.81 14.21 7.02
N ASP A 227 19.53 13.88 7.08
CA ASP A 227 18.56 14.38 8.05
C ASP A 227 18.18 13.33 9.11
N TYR A 228 18.98 12.27 9.23
CA TYR A 228 18.75 11.25 10.23
C TYR A 228 19.09 11.76 11.63
N ASP A 229 18.08 11.87 12.50
CA ASP A 229 18.25 12.18 13.93
C ASP A 229 18.18 10.90 14.78
N PRO A 230 19.31 10.45 15.35
CA PRO A 230 19.31 9.29 16.25
C PRO A 230 18.44 9.47 17.50
N ALA A 231 18.18 10.73 17.92
CA ALA A 231 17.37 11.02 19.09
C ALA A 231 15.85 10.84 18.82
N ALA A 232 15.43 10.80 17.56
CA ALA A 232 14.04 10.56 17.17
C ALA A 232 13.63 9.09 17.23
N LEU A 233 14.54 8.18 17.62
CA LEU A 233 14.20 6.75 17.71
C LEU A 233 13.32 6.46 18.91
N PRO A 234 12.35 5.53 18.74
CA PRO A 234 11.56 5.04 19.86
C PRO A 234 12.45 4.48 20.98
N THR A 235 12.13 4.85 22.20
CA THR A 235 12.86 4.36 23.40
C THR A 235 12.11 3.23 24.10
N SER A 236 10.82 3.13 23.82
CA SER A 236 9.93 2.09 24.33
C SER A 236 8.97 1.62 23.24
N ARG A 237 8.30 0.50 23.48
CA ARG A 237 7.26 -0.01 22.58
C ARG A 237 6.07 0.96 22.48
N ASP A 238 5.78 1.67 23.55
CA ASP A 238 4.66 2.62 23.59
C ASP A 238 4.89 3.85 22.69
N ASP A 239 6.16 4.16 22.40
CA ASP A 239 6.55 5.24 21.50
C ASP A 239 6.36 4.85 20.01
N LEU A 240 6.17 3.56 19.71
CA LEU A 240 5.96 3.11 18.34
C LEU A 240 4.63 3.63 17.79
N LYS A 241 4.66 4.26 16.63
CA LYS A 241 3.46 4.60 15.88
C LYS A 241 2.86 3.38 15.18
N CYS A 242 3.69 2.44 14.76
CA CYS A 242 3.29 1.20 14.11
C CYS A 242 3.93 -0.01 14.79
N GLU A 243 3.10 -0.93 15.26
CA GLU A 243 3.54 -2.23 15.76
C GLU A 243 3.31 -3.30 14.68
N LEU A 244 4.35 -3.64 13.94
CA LEU A 244 4.30 -4.43 12.69
C LEU A 244 4.71 -5.89 12.91
N TYR A 245 4.04 -6.57 13.82
CA TYR A 245 4.18 -8.02 14.03
C TYR A 245 2.85 -8.74 13.77
N PRO A 246 2.84 -10.04 13.48
CA PRO A 246 1.61 -10.78 13.25
C PRO A 246 0.80 -10.88 14.53
N LYS A 247 -0.34 -10.19 14.56
CA LYS A 247 -1.29 -10.17 15.68
C LYS A 247 -2.37 -11.21 15.48
N ASN A 248 -2.83 -11.84 16.55
CA ASN A 248 -4.07 -12.61 16.52
C ASN A 248 -5.30 -11.69 16.49
N ALA A 249 -6.49 -12.27 16.29
CA ALA A 249 -7.72 -11.48 16.15
C ALA A 249 -8.02 -10.59 17.37
N GLU A 250 -7.78 -11.06 18.58
CA GLU A 250 -7.99 -10.29 19.82
C GLU A 250 -7.04 -9.09 19.88
N GLN A 251 -5.75 -9.29 19.55
CA GLN A 251 -4.75 -8.22 19.51
C GLN A 251 -5.03 -7.19 18.40
N VAL A 252 -5.55 -7.64 17.26
CA VAL A 252 -5.99 -6.73 16.18
C VAL A 252 -7.17 -5.91 16.64
N TRP A 253 -8.17 -6.55 17.26
CA TRP A 253 -9.34 -5.88 17.81
C TRP A 253 -8.98 -4.84 18.88
N GLU A 254 -8.09 -5.20 19.80
CA GLU A 254 -7.57 -4.28 20.81
C GLU A 254 -6.84 -3.09 20.16
N THR A 255 -5.99 -3.35 19.17
CA THR A 255 -5.30 -2.29 18.42
C THR A 255 -6.30 -1.37 17.71
N TYR A 256 -7.31 -1.94 17.06
CA TYR A 256 -8.40 -1.19 16.45
C TYR A 256 -9.07 -0.26 17.47
N LYS A 257 -9.56 -0.79 18.58
CA LYS A 257 -10.26 0.03 19.61
C LYS A 257 -9.37 1.13 20.17
N ASN A 258 -8.08 0.85 20.41
CA ASN A 258 -7.14 1.81 20.99
C ASN A 258 -6.71 2.92 20.01
N THR A 259 -6.78 2.69 18.69
CA THR A 259 -6.32 3.65 17.69
C THR A 259 -7.44 4.41 16.98
N THR A 260 -8.69 3.99 17.14
CA THR A 260 -9.83 4.54 16.38
C THR A 260 -10.89 5.25 17.19
N GLU A 261 -10.77 5.31 18.52
CA GLU A 261 -11.78 5.87 19.41
C GLU A 261 -12.26 7.29 19.02
N GLN A 262 -11.35 8.11 18.46
CA GLN A 262 -11.65 9.47 18.03
C GLN A 262 -12.36 9.59 16.67
N TYR A 263 -12.57 8.49 15.96
CA TYR A 263 -13.11 8.51 14.58
C TYR A 263 -14.49 7.86 14.51
N ASP A 264 -15.45 8.52 13.87
CA ASP A 264 -16.85 8.13 13.76
C ASP A 264 -17.21 7.33 12.50
N PHE A 265 -16.27 7.19 11.54
CA PHE A 265 -16.51 6.48 10.29
C PHE A 265 -16.28 4.96 10.36
N TYR A 266 -15.65 4.50 11.43
CA TYR A 266 -15.52 3.09 11.72
C TYR A 266 -16.82 2.52 12.29
N ASP A 267 -17.04 1.24 12.07
CA ASP A 267 -18.20 0.49 12.57
C ASP A 267 -17.69 -0.89 13.01
N ASP A 268 -18.03 -1.25 14.23
CA ASP A 268 -17.51 -2.45 14.88
C ASP A 268 -17.92 -3.72 14.16
N ASP A 269 -19.14 -3.79 13.58
CA ASP A 269 -19.66 -4.99 12.94
C ASP A 269 -18.84 -5.32 11.69
N PHE A 270 -18.67 -4.38 10.75
CA PHE A 270 -17.91 -4.67 9.54
C PHE A 270 -16.38 -4.76 9.79
N ILE A 271 -15.85 -4.13 10.85
CA ILE A 271 -14.44 -4.33 11.22
C ILE A 271 -14.23 -5.73 11.79
N CYS A 272 -15.15 -6.24 12.60
CA CYS A 272 -15.13 -7.62 13.07
C CYS A 272 -15.13 -8.59 11.88
N GLU A 273 -16.05 -8.42 10.93
CA GLU A 273 -16.11 -9.20 9.69
C GLU A 273 -14.80 -9.12 8.91
N ALA A 274 -14.20 -7.92 8.78
CA ALA A 274 -12.95 -7.72 8.07
C ALA A 274 -11.73 -8.39 8.75
N ILE A 275 -11.75 -8.53 10.09
CA ILE A 275 -10.75 -9.30 10.83
C ILE A 275 -10.94 -10.80 10.58
N GLU A 276 -12.18 -11.30 10.66
CA GLU A 276 -12.50 -12.72 10.41
C GLU A 276 -12.21 -13.13 8.96
N ARG A 277 -12.32 -12.19 8.02
CA ARG A 277 -12.04 -12.39 6.60
C ARG A 277 -10.67 -13.02 6.33
N THR A 278 -9.65 -12.74 7.14
CA THR A 278 -8.33 -13.35 7.01
C THR A 278 -8.37 -14.86 7.22
N ARG A 279 -9.22 -15.33 8.14
CA ARG A 279 -9.47 -16.75 8.37
C ARG A 279 -10.17 -17.40 7.17
N ASP A 280 -11.20 -16.75 6.64
CA ASP A 280 -11.96 -17.27 5.51
C ASP A 280 -11.06 -17.39 4.27
N ILE A 281 -10.23 -16.38 4.01
CA ILE A 281 -9.21 -16.44 2.96
C ILE A 281 -8.30 -17.64 3.15
N ALA A 282 -7.77 -17.84 4.36
CA ALA A 282 -6.78 -18.88 4.63
C ALA A 282 -7.35 -20.30 4.61
N PHE A 283 -8.60 -20.50 5.03
CA PHE A 283 -9.18 -21.83 5.24
C PHE A 283 -10.29 -22.21 4.26
N GLU A 284 -10.90 -21.24 3.59
CA GLU A 284 -12.05 -21.47 2.72
C GLU A 284 -11.76 -21.11 1.25
N GLU A 285 -10.99 -20.07 1.00
CA GLU A 285 -10.75 -19.56 -0.36
C GLU A 285 -9.43 -20.04 -0.95
N ILE A 286 -8.40 -20.21 -0.12
CA ILE A 286 -7.13 -20.78 -0.55
C ILE A 286 -7.19 -22.29 -0.32
N GLY A 287 -7.11 -23.05 -1.41
CA GLY A 287 -7.05 -24.51 -1.34
C GLY A 287 -5.70 -25.02 -0.83
N ASP A 288 -5.58 -26.35 -0.73
CA ASP A 288 -4.30 -26.99 -0.43
C ASP A 288 -3.31 -26.68 -1.56
N ILE A 289 -2.26 -25.96 -1.22
CA ILE A 289 -1.22 -25.52 -2.16
C ILE A 289 0.01 -26.39 -1.98
N HIS A 290 0.36 -27.11 -3.02
CA HIS A 290 1.57 -27.91 -3.08
C HIS A 290 2.47 -27.36 -4.19
N PRO A 291 3.79 -27.13 -3.90
CA PRO A 291 4.76 -26.68 -4.88
C PRO A 291 5.07 -27.76 -5.93
#